data_2137fc9202cd5ad7238dc590c24cd4fa
#
_entry.id   2137fc9202cd5ad7238dc590c24cd4fa
#
_cell.length_a   1.000
_cell.length_b   1.000
_cell.length_c   1.000
_cell.angle_alpha   90.00
_cell.angle_beta   90.00
_cell.angle_gamma   90.00
#
_symmetry.space_group_name_H-M   'P 1'
#
loop_
_entity.id
_entity.type
_entity.pdbx_description
1 polymer ?
#
loop_
_entity_poly.entity_id
_entity_poly.type
_entity_poly.pdbx_seq_one_letter_code
_entity_poly.pdbx_strand_id
1 'polypeptide(L)'
;MYTDFYKLNRNPFEITPDPYFLYATKEHKEALAALYYGVRQHKGFVVLTGEVGTGKTLLIRCLLQLCKGSDIASAYVFNSRLSTLEFLQYAATDFGLSATGKHKGELLHELNRFLLVRHQKQLTTMMVVDEAHHLSTEVLEEIRLLTNLETADEKLLQIVLVGQSELSDKLDSHELRQLKQRITLRAYLEPLDFEDTKGYIQCRLQLAGASSGTACLFPDETIARIHHFSRGIPRLINTISDNALITAFARQLASVSVGIIDEVADELRLGVGRSRSVCVFQTTKGADQTLSVGQSLLQLRHQY
;
A
#
# COMPACT_ATOMS: atom_id res chain seq x y z
N MET A 1 -15.37 7.95 18.90
CA MET A 1 -14.99 9.20 19.61
C MET A 1 -14.99 10.38 18.66
N TYR A 2 -13.91 10.66 17.88
CA TYR A 2 -13.94 11.82 16.97
C TYR A 2 -14.88 11.61 15.78
N THR A 3 -15.11 10.37 15.35
CA THR A 3 -16.09 10.03 14.32
C THR A 3 -17.49 10.50 14.69
N ASP A 4 -17.92 10.25 15.92
CA ASP A 4 -19.24 10.70 16.40
C ASP A 4 -19.34 12.22 16.48
N PHE A 5 -18.25 12.87 16.95
CA PHE A 5 -18.17 14.31 17.06
C PHE A 5 -18.30 15.00 15.68
N TYR A 6 -17.56 14.48 14.66
CA TYR A 6 -17.63 15.00 13.30
C TYR A 6 -18.73 14.37 12.46
N LYS A 7 -19.59 13.54 13.05
CA LYS A 7 -20.70 12.85 12.38
C LYS A 7 -20.24 12.01 11.18
N LEU A 8 -19.13 11.29 11.37
CA LEU A 8 -18.59 10.35 10.40
C LEU A 8 -19.04 8.92 10.74
N ASN A 9 -19.36 8.13 9.71
CA ASN A 9 -19.79 6.74 9.88
C ASN A 9 -18.62 5.79 10.15
N ARG A 10 -17.40 6.18 9.77
CA ARG A 10 -16.15 5.42 9.95
C ARG A 10 -14.93 6.33 9.94
N ASN A 11 -13.77 5.79 10.34
CA ASN A 11 -12.50 6.52 10.25
C ASN A 11 -12.15 6.77 8.76
N PRO A 12 -12.03 8.05 8.31
CA PRO A 12 -11.69 8.37 6.94
C PRO A 12 -10.22 8.09 6.59
N PHE A 13 -9.31 8.13 7.58
CA PHE A 13 -7.86 8.08 7.36
C PHE A 13 -7.20 6.82 7.92
N GLU A 14 -7.94 5.70 7.95
CA GLU A 14 -7.39 4.41 8.31
C GLU A 14 -6.16 4.06 7.45
N ILE A 15 -5.10 3.57 8.11
CA ILE A 15 -3.82 3.23 7.45
C ILE A 15 -3.92 1.90 6.71
N THR A 16 -4.77 0.98 7.19
CA THR A 16 -4.97 -0.32 6.57
C THR A 16 -5.49 -0.16 5.14
N PRO A 17 -4.82 -0.76 4.13
CA PRO A 17 -5.28 -0.64 2.74
C PRO A 17 -6.68 -1.24 2.57
N ASP A 18 -7.67 -0.41 2.25
CA ASP A 18 -9.06 -0.80 2.00
C ASP A 18 -9.49 -0.31 0.60
N PRO A 19 -9.81 -1.24 -0.35
CA PRO A 19 -10.29 -0.89 -1.68
C PRO A 19 -11.50 0.04 -1.71
N TYR A 20 -12.32 0.05 -0.66
CA TYR A 20 -13.45 0.95 -0.53
C TYR A 20 -13.03 2.44 -0.57
N PHE A 21 -11.86 2.76 -0.04
CA PHE A 21 -11.30 4.11 -0.01
C PHE A 21 -10.37 4.42 -1.18
N LEU A 22 -10.43 3.66 -2.26
CA LEU A 22 -9.58 3.93 -3.42
C LEU A 22 -9.95 5.28 -4.06
N TYR A 23 -9.04 6.25 -3.96
CA TYR A 23 -9.03 7.43 -4.81
C TYR A 23 -8.15 7.15 -6.03
N ALA A 24 -8.78 6.86 -7.17
CA ALA A 24 -8.08 6.46 -8.37
C ALA A 24 -7.75 7.69 -9.22
N THR A 25 -6.50 8.19 -9.10
CA THR A 25 -5.95 9.16 -10.04
C THR A 25 -5.82 8.55 -11.44
N LYS A 26 -5.41 9.35 -12.41
CA LYS A 26 -5.13 8.86 -13.76
C LYS A 26 -4.07 7.75 -13.74
N GLU A 27 -2.99 7.96 -13.01
CA GLU A 27 -1.87 7.02 -12.87
C GLU A 27 -2.33 5.71 -12.21
N HIS A 28 -3.15 5.77 -11.17
CA HIS A 28 -3.73 4.58 -10.55
C HIS A 28 -4.60 3.77 -11.51
N LYS A 29 -5.42 4.45 -12.32
CA LYS A 29 -6.27 3.79 -13.34
C LYS A 29 -5.43 3.15 -14.43
N GLU A 30 -4.41 3.85 -14.93
CA GLU A 30 -3.50 3.35 -15.96
C GLU A 30 -2.69 2.16 -15.43
N ALA A 31 -2.14 2.26 -14.20
CA ALA A 31 -1.41 1.16 -13.57
C ALA A 31 -2.30 -0.08 -13.36
N LEU A 32 -3.51 0.10 -12.83
CA LEU A 32 -4.45 -1.02 -12.62
C LEU A 32 -4.86 -1.65 -13.95
N ALA A 33 -5.12 -0.84 -14.98
CA ALA A 33 -5.42 -1.32 -16.33
C ALA A 33 -4.25 -2.11 -16.93
N ALA A 34 -3.01 -1.62 -16.79
CA ALA A 34 -1.81 -2.31 -17.26
C ALA A 34 -1.60 -3.65 -16.54
N LEU A 35 -1.78 -3.70 -15.21
CA LEU A 35 -1.70 -4.92 -14.42
C LEU A 35 -2.77 -5.94 -14.86
N TYR A 36 -4.03 -5.51 -14.94
CA TYR A 36 -5.13 -6.38 -15.33
C TYR A 36 -4.99 -6.87 -16.77
N TYR A 37 -4.60 -5.99 -17.71
CA TYR A 37 -4.30 -6.34 -19.09
C TYR A 37 -3.16 -7.34 -19.19
N GLY A 38 -2.05 -7.11 -18.46
CA GLY A 38 -0.90 -8.01 -18.44
C GLY A 38 -1.27 -9.42 -18.01
N VAL A 39 -2.10 -9.54 -16.98
CA VAL A 39 -2.59 -10.84 -16.48
C VAL A 39 -3.55 -11.51 -17.48
N ARG A 40 -4.53 -10.77 -18.00
CA ARG A 40 -5.55 -11.32 -18.93
C ARG A 40 -5.00 -11.69 -20.30
N GLN A 41 -4.01 -10.95 -20.78
CA GLN A 41 -3.40 -11.17 -22.10
C GLN A 41 -2.12 -12.00 -22.03
N HIS A 42 -1.91 -12.73 -20.94
CA HIS A 42 -0.81 -13.67 -20.75
C HIS A 42 0.57 -13.07 -21.09
N LYS A 43 0.80 -11.80 -20.66
CA LYS A 43 2.05 -11.09 -20.96
C LYS A 43 3.26 -11.59 -20.18
N GLY A 44 3.07 -12.48 -19.22
CA GLY A 44 4.12 -13.11 -18.45
C GLY A 44 4.58 -12.26 -17.27
N PHE A 45 5.30 -11.17 -17.51
CA PHE A 45 5.90 -10.36 -16.45
C PHE A 45 5.41 -8.92 -16.47
N VAL A 46 4.88 -8.48 -15.33
CA VAL A 46 4.47 -7.09 -15.08
C VAL A 46 5.15 -6.57 -13.81
N VAL A 47 5.62 -5.34 -13.82
CA VAL A 47 6.28 -4.71 -12.67
C VAL A 47 5.52 -3.45 -12.26
N LEU A 48 5.21 -3.33 -10.98
CA LEU A 48 4.64 -2.15 -10.35
C LEU A 48 5.63 -1.57 -9.34
N THR A 49 6.08 -0.35 -9.55
CA THR A 49 6.98 0.35 -8.63
C THR A 49 6.41 1.69 -8.18
N GLY A 50 7.02 2.29 -7.18
CA GLY A 50 6.65 3.58 -6.62
C GLY A 50 7.19 3.74 -5.21
N GLU A 51 7.15 4.95 -4.67
CA GLU A 51 7.64 5.23 -3.32
C GLU A 51 6.84 4.51 -2.23
N VAL A 52 7.41 4.45 -1.02
CA VAL A 52 6.73 3.89 0.16
C VAL A 52 5.45 4.69 0.44
N GLY A 53 4.32 3.97 0.57
CA GLY A 53 3.06 4.63 0.96
C GLY A 53 2.26 5.24 -0.20
N THR A 54 2.66 5.07 -1.47
CA THR A 54 1.92 5.55 -2.66
C THR A 54 0.67 4.75 -3.01
N GLY A 55 0.41 3.63 -2.32
CA GLY A 55 -0.81 2.84 -2.54
C GLY A 55 -0.62 1.56 -3.36
N LYS A 56 0.61 1.10 -3.64
CA LYS A 56 0.89 -0.13 -4.39
C LYS A 56 0.10 -1.34 -3.88
N THR A 57 0.19 -1.64 -2.60
CA THR A 57 -0.53 -2.76 -1.97
C THR A 57 -2.05 -2.61 -2.07
N LEU A 58 -2.57 -1.37 -1.99
CA LEU A 58 -3.99 -1.10 -2.23
C LEU A 58 -4.38 -1.44 -3.66
N LEU A 59 -3.56 -1.03 -4.64
CA LEU A 59 -3.81 -1.31 -6.06
C LEU A 59 -3.80 -2.81 -6.34
N ILE A 60 -2.88 -3.56 -5.71
CA ILE A 60 -2.85 -5.02 -5.81
C ILE A 60 -4.10 -5.66 -5.19
N ARG A 61 -4.58 -5.17 -4.05
CA ARG A 61 -5.86 -5.64 -3.47
C ARG A 61 -7.03 -5.39 -4.42
N CYS A 62 -7.06 -4.24 -5.10
CA CYS A 62 -8.05 -3.97 -6.14
C CYS A 62 -7.93 -4.94 -7.32
N LEU A 63 -6.70 -5.22 -7.80
CA LEU A 63 -6.46 -6.22 -8.84
C LEU A 63 -6.97 -7.61 -8.44
N LEU A 64 -6.61 -8.07 -7.23
CA LEU A 64 -7.07 -9.36 -6.69
C LEU A 64 -8.59 -9.41 -6.57
N GLN A 65 -9.22 -8.29 -6.17
CA GLN A 65 -10.68 -8.19 -6.09
C GLN A 65 -11.35 -8.28 -7.47
N LEU A 66 -10.77 -7.64 -8.50
CA LEU A 66 -11.23 -7.74 -9.89
C LEU A 66 -11.06 -9.16 -10.44
N CYS A 67 -10.06 -9.89 -9.98
CA CYS A 67 -9.82 -11.29 -10.35
C CYS A 67 -10.69 -12.28 -9.55
N LYS A 68 -11.27 -11.86 -8.43
CA LYS A 68 -12.09 -12.71 -7.56
C LYS A 68 -13.40 -13.11 -8.26
N GLY A 69 -13.69 -14.40 -8.28
CA GLY A 69 -14.87 -14.93 -8.99
C GLY A 69 -14.68 -15.04 -10.50
N SER A 70 -13.49 -14.70 -11.03
CA SER A 70 -13.09 -15.00 -12.41
C SER A 70 -12.28 -16.29 -12.48
N ASP A 71 -11.95 -16.71 -13.71
CA ASP A 71 -11.17 -17.93 -14.00
C ASP A 71 -9.67 -17.81 -13.63
N ILE A 72 -9.31 -16.85 -12.76
CA ILE A 72 -7.93 -16.56 -12.36
C ILE A 72 -7.65 -17.14 -10.98
N ALA A 73 -6.68 -18.08 -10.89
CA ALA A 73 -6.09 -18.45 -9.61
C ALA A 73 -4.93 -17.50 -9.31
N SER A 74 -4.87 -17.02 -8.06
CA SER A 74 -3.81 -16.11 -7.62
C SER A 74 -3.07 -16.65 -6.42
N ALA A 75 -1.74 -16.54 -6.42
CA ALA A 75 -0.91 -16.63 -5.23
C ALA A 75 -0.36 -15.24 -4.89
N TYR A 76 -0.31 -14.92 -3.58
CA TYR A 76 0.18 -13.64 -3.09
C TYR A 76 1.32 -13.83 -2.08
N VAL A 77 2.54 -13.60 -2.55
CA VAL A 77 3.76 -13.71 -1.76
C VAL A 77 4.11 -12.32 -1.22
N PHE A 78 3.96 -12.12 0.08
CA PHE A 78 4.27 -10.84 0.75
C PHE A 78 5.53 -10.88 1.62
N ASN A 79 6.09 -12.08 1.88
CA ASN A 79 7.33 -12.22 2.62
C ASN A 79 8.52 -12.21 1.67
N SER A 80 9.35 -11.18 1.77
CA SER A 80 10.44 -10.92 0.83
C SER A 80 11.83 -11.40 1.33
N ARG A 81 11.91 -12.03 2.51
CA ARG A 81 13.17 -12.57 3.07
C ARG A 81 13.18 -14.10 3.07
N LEU A 82 12.72 -14.67 1.99
CA LEU A 82 12.67 -16.11 1.80
C LEU A 82 13.90 -16.59 1.02
N SER A 83 14.41 -17.78 1.36
CA SER A 83 15.27 -18.53 0.46
C SER A 83 14.49 -19.01 -0.76
N THR A 84 15.18 -19.45 -1.80
CA THR A 84 14.55 -19.97 -3.03
C THR A 84 13.57 -21.12 -2.74
N LEU A 85 13.92 -22.01 -1.84
CA LEU A 85 13.06 -23.15 -1.46
C LEU A 85 11.81 -22.67 -0.72
N GLU A 86 11.97 -21.80 0.27
CA GLU A 86 10.85 -21.25 1.03
C GLU A 86 9.91 -20.43 0.14
N PHE A 87 10.45 -19.67 -0.81
CA PHE A 87 9.65 -18.95 -1.80
C PHE A 87 8.77 -19.89 -2.62
N LEU A 88 9.32 -20.99 -3.15
CA LEU A 88 8.56 -21.99 -3.90
C LEU A 88 7.52 -22.71 -3.03
N GLN A 89 7.88 -23.04 -1.78
CA GLN A 89 6.95 -23.64 -0.83
C GLN A 89 5.79 -22.72 -0.52
N TYR A 90 6.08 -21.43 -0.29
CA TYR A 90 5.06 -20.42 -0.03
C TYR A 90 4.12 -20.25 -1.21
N ALA A 91 4.66 -20.06 -2.42
CA ALA A 91 3.87 -19.92 -3.63
C ALA A 91 3.00 -21.16 -3.92
N ALA A 92 3.58 -22.37 -3.77
CA ALA A 92 2.84 -23.62 -3.96
C ALA A 92 1.70 -23.75 -2.95
N THR A 93 1.94 -23.44 -1.67
CA THR A 93 0.93 -23.48 -0.61
C THR A 93 -0.23 -22.52 -0.90
N ASP A 94 0.07 -21.31 -1.35
CA ASP A 94 -0.95 -20.31 -1.64
C ASP A 94 -1.79 -20.67 -2.88
N PHE A 95 -1.24 -21.44 -3.83
CA PHE A 95 -2.00 -22.09 -4.90
C PHE A 95 -2.81 -23.31 -4.44
N GLY A 96 -2.74 -23.69 -3.16
CA GLY A 96 -3.43 -24.87 -2.61
C GLY A 96 -2.72 -26.20 -2.87
N LEU A 97 -1.42 -26.16 -3.21
CA LEU A 97 -0.60 -27.35 -3.43
C LEU A 97 0.07 -27.79 -2.13
N SER A 98 0.29 -29.10 -1.96
CA SER A 98 1.06 -29.62 -0.82
C SER A 98 2.52 -29.27 -1.00
N ALA A 99 3.12 -28.52 -0.06
CA ALA A 99 4.52 -28.08 -0.12
C ALA A 99 5.38 -28.64 1.00
N THR A 100 4.78 -29.14 2.08
CA THR A 100 5.51 -29.60 3.27
C THR A 100 6.40 -30.80 2.98
N GLY A 101 7.68 -30.69 3.36
CA GLY A 101 8.67 -31.76 3.23
C GLY A 101 9.19 -32.01 1.80
N LYS A 102 8.77 -31.22 0.82
CA LYS A 102 9.19 -31.36 -0.57
C LYS A 102 10.44 -30.53 -0.88
N HIS A 103 11.29 -31.08 -1.74
CA HIS A 103 12.43 -30.37 -2.27
C HIS A 103 12.06 -29.60 -3.55
N LYS A 104 12.95 -28.70 -3.95
CA LYS A 104 12.77 -27.77 -5.06
C LYS A 104 12.25 -28.48 -6.35
N GLY A 105 12.84 -29.61 -6.72
CA GLY A 105 12.46 -30.33 -7.94
C GLY A 105 11.01 -30.82 -7.92
N GLU A 106 10.55 -31.34 -6.79
CA GLU A 106 9.17 -31.81 -6.62
C GLU A 106 8.18 -30.66 -6.67
N LEU A 107 8.52 -29.53 -6.03
CA LEU A 107 7.67 -28.32 -6.06
C LEU A 107 7.53 -27.78 -7.45
N LEU A 108 8.62 -27.70 -8.23
CA LEU A 108 8.59 -27.24 -9.62
C LEU A 108 7.76 -28.18 -10.50
N HIS A 109 7.90 -29.51 -10.30
CA HIS A 109 7.11 -30.49 -11.04
C HIS A 109 5.61 -30.36 -10.75
N GLU A 110 5.23 -30.20 -9.47
CA GLU A 110 3.81 -30.02 -9.10
C GLU A 110 3.25 -28.69 -9.58
N LEU A 111 4.03 -27.62 -9.47
CA LEU A 111 3.63 -26.32 -9.99
C LEU A 111 3.41 -26.38 -11.48
N ASN A 112 4.33 -27.00 -12.24
CA ASN A 112 4.19 -27.17 -13.68
C ASN A 112 2.92 -27.98 -14.02
N ARG A 113 2.69 -29.09 -13.32
CA ARG A 113 1.48 -29.91 -13.53
C ARG A 113 0.20 -29.11 -13.24
N PHE A 114 0.19 -28.33 -12.14
CA PHE A 114 -0.92 -27.47 -11.79
C PHE A 114 -1.20 -26.44 -12.88
N LEU A 115 -0.17 -25.76 -13.38
CA LEU A 115 -0.29 -24.76 -14.43
C LEU A 115 -0.81 -25.35 -15.73
N LEU A 116 -0.31 -26.53 -16.15
CA LEU A 116 -0.77 -27.22 -17.34
C LEU A 116 -2.24 -27.64 -17.24
N VAL A 117 -2.67 -28.18 -16.11
CA VAL A 117 -4.08 -28.56 -15.90
C VAL A 117 -5.01 -27.33 -15.95
N ARG A 118 -4.55 -26.19 -15.41
CA ARG A 118 -5.33 -24.95 -15.49
C ARG A 118 -5.39 -24.42 -16.93
N HIS A 119 -4.26 -24.41 -17.62
CA HIS A 119 -4.18 -23.98 -19.02
C HIS A 119 -5.10 -24.81 -19.94
N GLN A 120 -5.12 -26.15 -19.79
CA GLN A 120 -6.03 -27.02 -20.54
C GLN A 120 -7.51 -26.66 -20.35
N LYS A 121 -7.85 -26.05 -19.21
CA LYS A 121 -9.20 -25.53 -18.91
C LYS A 121 -9.38 -24.07 -19.30
N GLN A 122 -8.41 -23.47 -19.99
CA GLN A 122 -8.37 -22.04 -20.34
C GLN A 122 -8.46 -21.11 -19.12
N LEU A 123 -7.90 -21.54 -18.00
CA LEU A 123 -7.89 -20.79 -16.73
C LEU A 123 -6.53 -20.10 -16.55
N THR A 124 -6.55 -18.83 -16.25
CA THR A 124 -5.35 -18.02 -15.98
C THR A 124 -4.79 -18.29 -14.59
N THR A 125 -3.47 -18.26 -14.45
CA THR A 125 -2.79 -18.34 -13.17
C THR A 125 -1.87 -17.13 -12.98
N MET A 126 -2.00 -16.46 -11.84
CA MET A 126 -1.24 -15.25 -11.50
C MET A 126 -0.50 -15.44 -10.18
N MET A 127 0.73 -14.97 -10.10
CA MET A 127 1.49 -14.85 -8.86
C MET A 127 1.86 -13.38 -8.65
N VAL A 128 1.48 -12.84 -7.52
CA VAL A 128 1.87 -11.50 -7.07
C VAL A 128 2.97 -11.63 -6.04
N VAL A 129 4.06 -10.91 -6.21
CA VAL A 129 5.18 -10.85 -5.27
C VAL A 129 5.31 -9.41 -4.81
N ASP A 130 4.86 -9.14 -3.58
CA ASP A 130 4.94 -7.81 -2.97
C ASP A 130 6.27 -7.60 -2.25
N GLU A 131 6.69 -6.35 -2.09
CA GLU A 131 7.97 -5.96 -1.51
C GLU A 131 9.19 -6.64 -2.18
N ALA A 132 9.10 -6.89 -3.50
CA ALA A 132 10.09 -7.65 -4.27
C ALA A 132 11.50 -7.03 -4.29
N HIS A 133 11.65 -5.75 -3.92
CA HIS A 133 12.96 -5.10 -3.76
C HIS A 133 13.82 -5.72 -2.65
N HIS A 134 13.22 -6.42 -1.69
CA HIS A 134 13.93 -7.14 -0.65
C HIS A 134 14.38 -8.55 -1.05
N LEU A 135 13.86 -9.11 -2.14
CA LEU A 135 14.26 -10.45 -2.60
C LEU A 135 15.74 -10.47 -2.98
N SER A 136 16.41 -11.58 -2.73
CA SER A 136 17.78 -11.79 -3.21
C SER A 136 17.82 -11.97 -4.74
N THR A 137 19.00 -11.77 -5.34
CA THR A 137 19.20 -12.00 -6.78
C THR A 137 18.86 -13.44 -7.17
N GLU A 138 19.19 -14.40 -6.31
CA GLU A 138 18.93 -15.83 -6.53
C GLU A 138 17.41 -16.11 -6.60
N VAL A 139 16.62 -15.48 -5.73
CA VAL A 139 15.16 -15.64 -5.75
C VAL A 139 14.56 -14.98 -6.99
N LEU A 140 15.04 -13.80 -7.38
CA LEU A 140 14.60 -13.13 -8.62
C LEU A 140 14.95 -13.96 -9.87
N GLU A 141 16.11 -14.60 -9.89
CA GLU A 141 16.48 -15.54 -10.96
C GLU A 141 15.58 -16.79 -10.96
N GLU A 142 15.22 -17.32 -9.79
CA GLU A 142 14.25 -18.42 -9.71
C GLU A 142 12.88 -18.01 -10.26
N ILE A 143 12.41 -16.81 -9.90
CA ILE A 143 11.18 -16.25 -10.45
C ILE A 143 11.26 -16.13 -11.97
N ARG A 144 12.42 -15.71 -12.52
CA ARG A 144 12.66 -15.70 -13.96
C ARG A 144 12.54 -17.10 -14.55
N LEU A 145 13.09 -18.12 -13.89
CA LEU A 145 13.01 -19.50 -14.36
C LEU A 145 11.57 -20.03 -14.41
N LEU A 146 10.71 -19.61 -13.47
CA LEU A 146 9.29 -19.95 -13.50
C LEU A 146 8.57 -19.45 -14.77
N THR A 147 9.05 -18.38 -15.40
CA THR A 147 8.48 -17.92 -16.68
C THR A 147 8.83 -18.81 -17.88
N ASN A 148 9.73 -19.80 -17.71
CA ASN A 148 9.97 -20.82 -18.71
C ASN A 148 8.85 -21.89 -18.71
N LEU A 149 7.96 -21.86 -17.71
CA LEU A 149 6.75 -22.69 -17.73
C LEU A 149 5.77 -22.10 -18.76
N GLU A 150 5.90 -22.56 -20.00
CA GLU A 150 5.17 -22.06 -21.15
C GLU A 150 4.77 -23.22 -22.08
N THR A 151 3.76 -22.97 -22.88
CA THR A 151 3.45 -23.80 -24.06
C THR A 151 4.13 -23.19 -25.29
N ALA A 152 3.89 -23.74 -26.47
CA ALA A 152 4.39 -23.15 -27.74
C ALA A 152 3.86 -21.71 -27.94
N ASP A 153 2.67 -21.40 -27.42
CA ASP A 153 1.94 -20.19 -27.76
C ASP A 153 1.78 -19.20 -26.57
N GLU A 154 1.82 -19.71 -25.32
CA GLU A 154 1.46 -18.88 -24.16
C GLU A 154 2.29 -19.15 -22.90
N LYS A 155 2.44 -18.11 -22.09
CA LYS A 155 2.98 -18.19 -20.73
C LYS A 155 1.92 -18.74 -19.77
N LEU A 156 2.24 -19.84 -19.07
CA LEU A 156 1.32 -20.50 -18.12
C LEU A 156 1.13 -19.72 -16.83
N LEU A 157 2.15 -18.96 -16.40
CA LEU A 157 2.15 -18.19 -15.16
C LEU A 157 2.36 -16.71 -15.46
N GLN A 158 1.45 -15.87 -14.94
CA GLN A 158 1.56 -14.43 -15.00
C GLN A 158 2.15 -13.93 -13.69
N ILE A 159 3.24 -13.18 -13.73
CA ILE A 159 3.95 -12.72 -12.54
C ILE A 159 3.87 -11.21 -12.44
N VAL A 160 3.41 -10.73 -11.29
CA VAL A 160 3.35 -9.31 -10.94
C VAL A 160 4.35 -9.05 -9.82
N LEU A 161 5.45 -8.37 -10.14
CA LEU A 161 6.42 -7.91 -9.14
C LEU A 161 6.04 -6.51 -8.67
N VAL A 162 5.96 -6.35 -7.35
CA VAL A 162 5.62 -5.08 -6.72
C VAL A 162 6.74 -4.67 -5.78
N GLY A 163 7.19 -3.44 -5.87
CA GLY A 163 8.28 -2.97 -5.01
C GLY A 163 8.44 -1.46 -4.99
N GLN A 164 9.41 -1.03 -4.21
CA GLN A 164 9.83 0.37 -4.16
C GLN A 164 10.71 0.70 -5.38
N SER A 165 11.12 1.96 -5.51
CA SER A 165 11.96 2.45 -6.63
C SER A 165 13.24 1.64 -6.78
N GLU A 166 13.80 1.15 -5.66
CA GLU A 166 15.00 0.31 -5.60
C GLU A 166 14.84 -1.03 -6.35
N LEU A 167 13.58 -1.48 -6.53
CA LEU A 167 13.33 -2.65 -7.39
C LEU A 167 13.69 -2.35 -8.83
N SER A 168 13.39 -1.15 -9.33
CA SER A 168 13.75 -0.75 -10.70
C SER A 168 15.26 -0.74 -10.88
N ASP A 169 16.01 -0.14 -9.96
CA ASP A 169 17.47 -0.08 -10.00
C ASP A 169 18.07 -1.49 -9.96
N LYS A 170 17.51 -2.36 -9.11
CA LYS A 170 17.92 -3.76 -8.99
C LYS A 170 17.67 -4.54 -10.27
N LEU A 171 16.50 -4.40 -10.88
CA LEU A 171 16.15 -5.05 -12.15
C LEU A 171 16.98 -4.51 -13.32
N ASP A 172 17.51 -3.32 -13.24
CA ASP A 172 18.36 -2.69 -14.25
C ASP A 172 19.83 -3.08 -14.09
N SER A 173 20.20 -3.82 -13.03
CA SER A 173 21.54 -4.34 -12.84
C SER A 173 21.96 -5.35 -13.92
N HIS A 174 23.28 -5.48 -14.14
CA HIS A 174 23.81 -6.44 -15.10
C HIS A 174 23.46 -7.89 -14.76
N GLU A 175 23.38 -8.22 -13.49
CA GLU A 175 23.07 -9.57 -13.00
C GLU A 175 21.66 -10.02 -13.40
N LEU A 176 20.70 -9.09 -13.42
CA LEU A 176 19.30 -9.38 -13.73
C LEU A 176 18.87 -9.00 -15.16
N ARG A 177 19.86 -8.77 -16.06
CA ARG A 177 19.57 -8.40 -17.47
C ARG A 177 18.61 -9.36 -18.18
N GLN A 178 18.66 -10.66 -17.86
CA GLN A 178 17.78 -11.67 -18.47
C GLN A 178 16.35 -11.57 -17.94
N LEU A 179 16.18 -11.25 -16.66
CA LEU A 179 14.87 -10.96 -16.07
C LEU A 179 14.29 -9.68 -16.65
N LYS A 180 15.11 -8.62 -16.75
CA LYS A 180 14.71 -7.33 -17.35
C LYS A 180 14.12 -7.50 -18.75
N GLN A 181 14.71 -8.35 -19.59
CA GLN A 181 14.24 -8.61 -20.97
C GLN A 181 12.87 -9.32 -21.01
N ARG A 182 12.43 -9.94 -19.92
CA ARG A 182 11.13 -10.61 -19.82
C ARG A 182 10.01 -9.71 -19.30
N ILE A 183 10.35 -8.53 -18.78
CA ILE A 183 9.38 -7.57 -18.30
C ILE A 183 8.67 -6.95 -19.50
N THR A 184 7.38 -7.22 -19.61
CA THR A 184 6.55 -6.77 -20.74
C THR A 184 5.89 -5.42 -20.45
N LEU A 185 5.48 -5.20 -19.21
CA LEU A 185 4.81 -3.98 -18.78
C LEU A 185 5.43 -3.46 -17.47
N ARG A 186 5.60 -2.15 -17.41
CA ARG A 186 6.01 -1.44 -16.19
C ARG A 186 5.00 -0.36 -15.88
N ALA A 187 4.58 -0.30 -14.63
CA ALA A 187 3.75 0.77 -14.10
C ALA A 187 4.49 1.41 -12.91
N TYR A 188 4.34 2.71 -12.78
CA TYR A 188 4.92 3.47 -11.69
C TYR A 188 3.84 4.30 -11.02
N LEU A 189 3.80 4.30 -9.67
CA LEU A 189 2.92 5.15 -8.89
C LEU A 189 3.71 6.32 -8.33
N GLU A 190 3.35 7.50 -8.76
CA GLU A 190 3.88 8.76 -8.25
C GLU A 190 3.13 9.21 -6.99
N PRO A 191 3.75 10.01 -6.13
CA PRO A 191 3.03 10.75 -5.10
C PRO A 191 1.95 11.64 -5.73
N LEU A 192 0.88 11.91 -4.98
CA LEU A 192 -0.21 12.78 -5.42
C LEU A 192 0.28 14.23 -5.58
N ASP A 193 -0.15 14.90 -6.62
CA ASP A 193 0.01 16.35 -6.69
C ASP A 193 -0.92 17.07 -5.70
N PHE A 194 -0.92 18.40 -5.72
CA PHE A 194 -1.74 19.17 -4.77
C PHE A 194 -3.24 18.97 -5.01
N GLU A 195 -3.68 19.00 -6.27
CA GLU A 195 -5.10 18.85 -6.62
C GLU A 195 -5.59 17.43 -6.30
N ASP A 196 -4.77 16.42 -6.59
CA ASP A 196 -5.05 15.04 -6.23
C ASP A 196 -5.04 14.83 -4.70
N THR A 197 -4.15 15.49 -3.97
CA THR A 197 -4.14 15.46 -2.49
C THR A 197 -5.46 16.04 -1.94
N LYS A 198 -5.93 17.15 -2.51
CA LYS A 198 -7.21 17.77 -2.14
C LYS A 198 -8.37 16.82 -2.43
N GLY A 199 -8.43 16.30 -3.66
CA GLY A 199 -9.45 15.34 -4.07
C GLY A 199 -9.43 14.06 -3.22
N TYR A 200 -8.25 13.57 -2.87
CA TYR A 200 -8.05 12.40 -2.02
C TYR A 200 -8.65 12.60 -0.62
N ILE A 201 -8.32 13.71 0.05
CA ILE A 201 -8.85 14.02 1.39
C ILE A 201 -10.37 14.17 1.34
N GLN A 202 -10.89 14.90 0.37
CA GLN A 202 -12.33 15.10 0.19
C GLN A 202 -13.07 13.79 -0.09
N CYS A 203 -12.54 12.95 -0.98
CA CYS A 203 -13.11 11.65 -1.31
C CYS A 203 -13.20 10.76 -0.06
N ARG A 204 -12.14 10.69 0.73
CA ARG A 204 -12.12 9.87 1.96
C ARG A 204 -13.12 10.36 3.00
N LEU A 205 -13.25 11.67 3.19
CA LEU A 205 -14.26 12.25 4.07
C LEU A 205 -15.69 11.93 3.58
N GLN A 206 -15.96 12.07 2.28
CA GLN A 206 -17.27 11.75 1.70
C GLN A 206 -17.62 10.27 1.89
N LEU A 207 -16.67 9.37 1.60
CA LEU A 207 -16.85 7.92 1.80
C LEU A 207 -17.02 7.56 3.27
N ALA A 208 -16.45 8.33 4.18
CA ALA A 208 -16.66 8.19 5.61
C ALA A 208 -18.01 8.76 6.10
N GLY A 209 -18.83 9.34 5.22
CA GLY A 209 -20.15 9.85 5.55
C GLY A 209 -20.20 11.34 5.90
N ALA A 210 -19.16 12.10 5.56
CA ALA A 210 -19.16 13.54 5.77
C ALA A 210 -20.31 14.23 4.99
N SER A 211 -21.15 14.99 5.69
CA SER A 211 -22.19 15.80 5.07
C SER A 211 -21.63 17.11 4.50
N SER A 212 -22.43 17.84 3.71
CA SER A 212 -22.01 19.12 3.13
C SER A 212 -21.50 20.15 4.16
N GLY A 213 -21.96 20.09 5.41
CA GLY A 213 -21.44 20.92 6.51
C GLY A 213 -20.10 20.45 7.06
N THR A 214 -19.77 19.17 6.90
CA THR A 214 -18.53 18.55 7.36
C THR A 214 -17.42 18.66 6.29
N ALA A 215 -17.74 19.08 5.06
CA ALA A 215 -16.79 19.29 3.97
C ALA A 215 -15.73 20.38 4.29
N CYS A 216 -15.95 21.19 5.33
CA CYS A 216 -15.02 22.24 5.78
C CYS A 216 -14.08 21.80 6.92
N LEU A 217 -13.98 20.47 7.21
CA LEU A 217 -13.07 19.97 8.25
C LEU A 217 -11.61 20.34 7.98
N PHE A 218 -11.21 20.30 6.71
CA PHE A 218 -9.88 20.68 6.25
C PHE A 218 -10.01 21.84 5.25
N PRO A 219 -9.83 23.11 5.66
CA PRO A 219 -9.71 24.24 4.75
C PRO A 219 -8.57 24.07 3.76
N ASP A 220 -8.64 24.74 2.59
CA ASP A 220 -7.63 24.61 1.52
C ASP A 220 -6.21 24.92 1.99
N GLU A 221 -6.02 25.91 2.86
CA GLU A 221 -4.73 26.22 3.47
C GLU A 221 -4.18 25.09 4.36
N THR A 222 -5.08 24.37 5.05
CA THR A 222 -4.73 23.21 5.87
C THR A 222 -4.34 22.03 4.96
N ILE A 223 -5.08 21.81 3.86
CA ILE A 223 -4.74 20.80 2.86
C ILE A 223 -3.38 21.10 2.21
N ALA A 224 -3.11 22.37 1.88
CA ALA A 224 -1.81 22.78 1.35
C ALA A 224 -0.67 22.45 2.34
N ARG A 225 -0.93 22.64 3.63
CA ARG A 225 0.06 22.30 4.65
C ARG A 225 0.27 20.80 4.83
N ILE A 226 -0.81 20.00 4.74
CA ILE A 226 -0.74 18.53 4.71
C ILE A 226 0.07 18.08 3.51
N HIS A 227 -0.22 18.60 2.30
CA HIS A 227 0.53 18.26 1.09
C HIS A 227 2.02 18.59 1.23
N HIS A 228 2.35 19.75 1.78
CA HIS A 228 3.75 20.14 2.02
C HIS A 228 4.53 19.12 2.85
N PHE A 229 3.97 18.65 3.98
CA PHE A 229 4.64 17.70 4.87
C PHE A 229 4.58 16.26 4.35
N SER A 230 3.48 15.86 3.73
CA SER A 230 3.31 14.52 3.18
C SER A 230 4.02 14.33 1.84
N ARG A 231 4.37 15.42 1.14
CA ARG A 231 4.86 15.40 -0.25
C ARG A 231 3.95 14.60 -1.19
N GLY A 232 2.64 14.61 -0.93
CA GLY A 232 1.67 13.87 -1.70
C GLY A 232 1.64 12.36 -1.45
N ILE A 233 2.34 11.84 -0.44
CA ILE A 233 2.36 10.42 -0.13
C ILE A 233 1.08 10.04 0.65
N PRO A 234 0.16 9.21 0.09
CA PRO A 234 -1.14 8.89 0.70
C PRO A 234 -1.06 8.40 2.13
N ARG A 235 -0.07 7.57 2.46
CA ARG A 235 0.13 7.07 3.83
C ARG A 235 0.41 8.19 4.82
N LEU A 236 1.26 9.16 4.42
CA LEU A 236 1.56 10.32 5.26
C LEU A 236 0.37 11.27 5.35
N ILE A 237 -0.37 11.47 4.24
CA ILE A 237 -1.61 12.25 4.25
C ILE A 237 -2.57 11.67 5.29
N ASN A 238 -2.79 10.35 5.28
CA ASN A 238 -3.64 9.68 6.25
C ASN A 238 -3.14 9.88 7.68
N THR A 239 -1.86 9.62 7.93
CA THR A 239 -1.28 9.74 9.27
C THR A 239 -1.41 11.17 9.81
N ILE A 240 -1.11 12.19 9.01
CA ILE A 240 -1.23 13.59 9.41
C ILE A 240 -2.69 13.94 9.66
N SER A 241 -3.59 13.57 8.74
CA SER A 241 -5.01 13.92 8.82
C SER A 241 -5.72 13.26 10.00
N ASP A 242 -5.41 11.99 10.30
CA ASP A 242 -5.99 11.28 11.43
C ASP A 242 -5.56 11.89 12.76
N ASN A 243 -4.25 12.13 12.95
CA ASN A 243 -3.74 12.78 14.16
C ASN A 243 -4.29 14.21 14.31
N ALA A 244 -4.44 14.94 13.21
CA ALA A 244 -5.01 16.28 13.23
C ALA A 244 -6.49 16.28 13.64
N LEU A 245 -7.29 15.31 13.20
CA LEU A 245 -8.67 15.13 13.64
C LEU A 245 -8.75 14.78 15.12
N ILE A 246 -7.87 13.92 15.62
CA ILE A 246 -7.78 13.57 17.05
C ILE A 246 -7.45 14.82 17.89
N THR A 247 -6.48 15.61 17.46
CA THR A 247 -6.05 16.83 18.15
C THR A 247 -7.15 17.90 18.13
N ALA A 248 -7.79 18.13 16.98
CA ALA A 248 -8.90 19.07 16.86
C ALA A 248 -10.11 18.64 17.71
N PHE A 249 -10.43 17.35 17.74
CA PHE A 249 -11.46 16.79 18.62
C PHE A 249 -11.14 17.01 20.10
N ALA A 250 -9.91 16.74 20.53
CA ALA A 250 -9.50 16.96 21.92
C ALA A 250 -9.66 18.42 22.37
N ARG A 251 -9.54 19.36 21.41
CA ARG A 251 -9.73 20.80 21.61
C ARG A 251 -11.16 21.29 21.31
N GLN A 252 -12.09 20.38 21.00
CA GLN A 252 -13.49 20.67 20.65
C GLN A 252 -13.63 21.67 19.49
N LEU A 253 -12.73 21.61 18.50
CA LEU A 253 -12.72 22.47 17.31
C LEU A 253 -13.54 21.85 16.19
N ALA A 254 -14.33 22.67 15.50
CA ALA A 254 -15.17 22.24 14.38
C ALA A 254 -14.37 21.96 13.09
N SER A 255 -13.15 22.51 12.97
CA SER A 255 -12.27 22.34 11.81
C SER A 255 -10.80 22.28 12.22
N VAL A 256 -9.98 21.69 11.37
CA VAL A 256 -8.54 21.59 11.56
C VAL A 256 -7.86 22.86 11.05
N SER A 257 -7.04 23.50 11.87
CA SER A 257 -6.27 24.69 11.51
C SER A 257 -4.85 24.29 11.03
N VAL A 258 -4.20 25.22 10.32
CA VAL A 258 -2.77 25.07 9.91
C VAL A 258 -1.86 24.82 11.11
N GLY A 259 -2.10 25.52 12.24
CA GLY A 259 -1.31 25.32 13.46
C GLY A 259 -1.37 23.91 14.03
N ILE A 260 -2.53 23.22 13.92
CA ILE A 260 -2.65 21.82 14.32
C ILE A 260 -1.80 20.91 13.39
N ILE A 261 -1.77 21.19 12.09
CA ILE A 261 -0.94 20.43 11.16
C ILE A 261 0.54 20.61 11.47
N ASP A 262 0.97 21.83 11.80
CA ASP A 262 2.35 22.10 12.18
C ASP A 262 2.75 21.34 13.46
N GLU A 263 1.91 21.35 14.48
CA GLU A 263 2.12 20.60 15.71
C GLU A 263 2.22 19.08 15.43
N VAL A 264 1.28 18.53 14.66
CA VAL A 264 1.29 17.10 14.27
C VAL A 264 2.52 16.75 13.45
N ALA A 265 2.93 17.62 12.53
CA ALA A 265 4.13 17.40 11.73
C ALA A 265 5.41 17.41 12.58
N ASP A 266 5.49 18.28 13.58
CA ASP A 266 6.60 18.32 14.54
C ASP A 266 6.63 17.07 15.43
N GLU A 267 5.48 16.61 15.93
CA GLU A 267 5.34 15.35 16.69
C GLU A 267 5.78 14.13 15.87
N LEU A 268 5.39 14.06 14.61
CA LEU A 268 5.74 13.01 13.66
C LEU A 268 7.16 13.18 13.08
N ARG A 269 7.87 14.26 13.42
CA ARG A 269 9.22 14.61 12.94
C ARG A 269 9.32 14.70 11.43
N LEU A 270 8.29 15.22 10.78
CA LEU A 270 8.24 15.40 9.32
C LEU A 270 8.92 16.70 8.85
N GLY A 271 9.26 17.61 9.75
CA GLY A 271 9.98 18.84 9.47
C GLY A 271 11.47 18.59 9.28
N VAL A 272 12.09 19.24 8.27
CA VAL A 272 13.53 19.27 8.09
C VAL A 272 14.14 20.14 9.20
N GLY A 273 14.83 19.49 10.15
CA GLY A 273 15.84 20.09 11.02
C GLY A 273 15.50 21.41 11.71
N ARG A 274 14.61 21.41 12.71
CA ARG A 274 14.65 22.41 13.77
C ARG A 274 15.12 21.76 15.07
N SER A 275 16.27 22.26 15.59
CA SER A 275 16.73 22.01 16.96
C SER A 275 15.56 22.20 17.94
N ARG A 276 15.35 21.23 18.79
CA ARG A 276 14.38 21.27 19.89
C ARG A 276 14.69 22.47 20.77
N SER A 277 13.83 23.48 20.75
CA SER A 277 13.63 24.31 21.93
C SER A 277 12.77 23.47 22.88
N VAL A 278 13.39 22.97 23.93
CA VAL A 278 12.69 22.29 25.03
C VAL A 278 11.84 23.36 25.70
N CYS A 279 10.55 23.38 25.45
CA CYS A 279 9.60 24.11 26.29
C CYS A 279 9.53 23.41 27.65
N VAL A 280 10.27 23.93 28.59
CA VAL A 280 10.11 23.60 30.02
C VAL A 280 8.76 24.18 30.44
N PHE A 281 7.77 23.35 30.68
CA PHE A 281 6.52 23.74 31.29
C PHE A 281 6.83 24.17 32.72
N GLN A 282 6.81 25.49 32.99
CA GLN A 282 6.70 26.02 34.35
C GLN A 282 5.27 25.80 34.81
N THR A 283 5.10 24.91 35.77
CA THR A 283 3.84 24.70 36.47
C THR A 283 3.53 25.91 37.35
N THR A 284 2.64 26.79 36.92
CA THR A 284 1.95 27.72 37.83
C THR A 284 0.79 26.98 38.47
N LYS A 285 0.81 26.93 39.80
CA LYS A 285 -0.27 26.41 40.65
C LYS A 285 -1.53 27.28 40.47
N GLY A 286 -2.67 26.67 40.18
CA GLY A 286 -3.98 27.28 40.35
C GLY A 286 -5.02 26.77 39.33
N ALA A 287 -5.88 25.89 39.81
CA ALA A 287 -7.26 25.55 39.44
C ALA A 287 -7.49 24.08 39.13
N ASP A 288 -7.90 23.39 40.18
CA ASP A 288 -8.47 22.05 40.20
C ASP A 288 -9.82 22.04 39.46
N GLN A 289 -10.05 21.03 38.61
CA GLN A 289 -11.31 20.33 38.30
C GLN A 289 -11.54 19.93 36.81
N THR A 290 -10.56 20.07 35.89
CA THR A 290 -10.74 19.58 34.49
C THR A 290 -9.75 18.49 34.09
N LEU A 291 -9.05 17.85 35.00
CA LEU A 291 -7.93 16.95 34.77
C LEU A 291 -8.29 15.47 34.55
N SER A 292 -9.58 15.04 34.67
CA SER A 292 -9.89 13.60 34.63
C SER A 292 -9.97 12.98 33.24
N VAL A 293 -10.30 13.77 32.21
CA VAL A 293 -10.45 13.23 30.81
C VAL A 293 -9.12 13.23 30.08
N GLY A 294 -8.27 14.22 30.28
CA GLY A 294 -6.96 14.31 29.62
C GLY A 294 -5.96 13.25 30.09
N GLN A 295 -5.99 12.88 31.38
CA GLN A 295 -5.11 11.84 31.93
C GLN A 295 -5.49 10.44 31.46
N SER A 296 -6.77 10.14 31.25
CA SER A 296 -7.24 8.86 30.69
C SER A 296 -6.81 8.67 29.24
N LEU A 297 -6.75 9.71 28.44
CA LEU A 297 -6.30 9.67 27.05
C LEU A 297 -4.78 9.47 26.90
N LEU A 298 -3.99 10.01 27.84
CA LEU A 298 -2.53 9.80 27.88
C LEU A 298 -2.15 8.40 28.35
N GLN A 299 -2.92 7.79 29.24
CA GLN A 299 -2.67 6.41 29.67
C GLN A 299 -3.01 5.36 28.60
N LEU A 300 -3.97 5.64 27.71
CA LEU A 300 -4.28 4.76 26.57
C LEU A 300 -3.20 4.79 25.47
N ARG A 301 -2.37 5.84 25.40
CA ARG A 301 -1.25 5.92 24.44
C ARG A 301 -0.04 5.04 24.80
N HIS A 302 0.04 4.49 26.01
CA HIS A 302 1.16 3.63 26.47
C HIS A 302 0.81 2.14 26.51
N GLN A 303 -0.38 1.72 26.08
CA GLN A 303 -0.81 0.32 26.09
C GLN A 303 -1.03 -0.29 24.70
N TYR A 304 -0.64 0.42 23.59
CA TYR A 304 -0.64 -0.16 22.26
C TYR A 304 0.69 0.15 21.54
#